data_0f8666a831891a8bd288ebb48fb6f02f
#
_entry.id   0f8666a831891a8bd288ebb48fb6f02f
#
_cell.length_a   1.000
_cell.length_b   1.000
_cell.length_c   1.000
_cell.angle_alpha   90.00
_cell.angle_beta   90.00
_cell.angle_gamma   90.00
#
_symmetry.space_group_name_H-M   'P 1'
#
loop_
_entity.id
_entity.type
_entity.pdbx_description
1 polymer ?
#
loop_
_entity_poly.entity_id
_entity_poly.type
_entity_poly.pdbx_seq_one_letter_code
_entity_poly.pdbx_strand_id
1 'polypeptide(L)'
;LEELGLLKMDFLGLRTLTVIQDAIRLVEKSTGVKLVTEKLNYNDKAVLDYIGTGKTDGIFQIESAGMKSFMKELRPQSLEDIIAGISLYRPGPMDFIPQYIKGKNHPELITYECPQLKPILAPTYGCIVYQEQVMQIVRDLAGYSLGRSDLVRRAMSKKKGDVMQRERQNFVYGNEEEGIPGCVKNGIDEKVANKIYDEMIDFAKYAFNKSH
;
A
#
# COMPACT_ATOMS: atom_id res chain seq x y z
N LEU A 1 -30.39 3.88 2.01
CA LEU A 1 -30.17 2.47 1.69
C LEU A 1 -29.70 1.70 2.94
N GLU A 2 -28.68 2.23 3.64
CA GLU A 2 -28.15 1.62 4.88
C GLU A 2 -29.19 1.57 6.00
N GLU A 3 -30.01 2.62 6.16
CA GLU A 3 -31.10 2.68 7.13
C GLU A 3 -32.20 1.63 6.88
N LEU A 4 -32.33 1.17 5.64
CA LEU A 4 -33.27 0.11 5.24
C LEU A 4 -32.63 -1.27 5.24
N GLY A 5 -31.39 -1.41 5.69
CA GLY A 5 -30.64 -2.67 5.70
C GLY A 5 -30.29 -3.21 4.30
N LEU A 6 -30.34 -2.36 3.28
CA LEU A 6 -29.99 -2.75 1.90
C LEU A 6 -28.50 -2.58 1.66
N LEU A 7 -27.89 -3.55 0.97
CA LEU A 7 -26.49 -3.51 0.57
C LEU A 7 -26.37 -2.82 -0.79
N LYS A 8 -25.57 -1.75 -0.84
CA LYS A 8 -25.14 -1.14 -2.10
C LYS A 8 -23.81 -1.76 -2.53
N MET A 9 -23.77 -2.35 -3.72
CA MET A 9 -22.55 -2.87 -4.34
C MET A 9 -22.24 -2.07 -5.60
N ASP A 10 -21.00 -1.57 -5.69
CA ASP A 10 -20.50 -0.87 -6.87
C ASP A 10 -19.58 -1.83 -7.64
N PHE A 11 -19.89 -2.07 -8.93
CA PHE A 11 -19.09 -2.89 -9.82
C PHE A 11 -18.21 -1.98 -10.69
N LEU A 12 -16.90 -2.02 -10.44
CA LEU A 12 -15.91 -1.24 -11.17
C LEU A 12 -15.13 -2.15 -12.11
N GLY A 13 -14.91 -1.70 -13.35
CA GLY A 13 -14.15 -2.42 -14.35
C GLY A 13 -13.08 -1.52 -14.99
N LEU A 14 -12.04 -2.14 -15.53
CA LEU A 14 -10.97 -1.48 -16.26
C LEU A 14 -11.01 -1.88 -17.73
N ARG A 15 -11.17 -0.92 -18.64
CA ARG A 15 -11.11 -1.17 -20.10
C ARG A 15 -9.77 -1.74 -20.54
N THR A 16 -8.68 -1.40 -19.84
CA THR A 16 -7.34 -1.93 -20.13
C THR A 16 -7.29 -3.45 -20.01
N LEU A 17 -8.03 -4.06 -19.09
CA LEU A 17 -8.11 -5.51 -18.96
C LEU A 17 -8.77 -6.16 -20.19
N THR A 18 -9.78 -5.51 -20.79
CA THR A 18 -10.38 -5.95 -22.04
C THR A 18 -9.38 -5.88 -23.19
N VAL A 19 -8.60 -4.80 -23.28
CA VAL A 19 -7.54 -4.66 -24.28
C VAL A 19 -6.50 -5.79 -24.16
N ILE A 20 -6.07 -6.11 -22.94
CA ILE A 20 -5.14 -7.23 -22.69
C ILE A 20 -5.76 -8.56 -23.13
N GLN A 21 -7.02 -8.81 -22.77
CA GLN A 21 -7.73 -10.03 -23.15
C GLN A 21 -7.83 -10.18 -24.68
N ASP A 22 -8.18 -9.10 -25.37
CA ASP A 22 -8.28 -9.11 -26.83
C ASP A 22 -6.90 -9.29 -27.49
N ALA A 23 -5.85 -8.68 -26.95
CA ALA A 23 -4.48 -8.89 -27.41
C ALA A 23 -4.06 -10.37 -27.26
N ILE A 24 -4.36 -11.01 -26.13
CA ILE A 24 -4.09 -12.44 -25.91
C ILE A 24 -4.81 -13.30 -26.96
N ARG A 25 -6.10 -13.02 -27.25
CA ARG A 25 -6.86 -13.74 -28.28
C ARG A 25 -6.28 -13.56 -29.67
N LEU A 26 -5.85 -12.34 -30.00
CA LEU A 26 -5.22 -12.06 -31.31
C LEU A 26 -3.88 -12.78 -31.46
N VAL A 27 -3.06 -12.84 -30.41
CA VAL A 27 -1.80 -13.59 -30.40
C VAL A 27 -2.09 -15.08 -30.61
N GLU A 28 -3.02 -15.68 -29.88
CA GLU A 28 -3.40 -17.08 -30.04
C GLU A 28 -3.88 -17.38 -31.47
N LYS A 29 -4.72 -16.49 -32.02
CA LYS A 29 -5.23 -16.63 -33.39
C LYS A 29 -4.13 -16.55 -34.47
N SER A 30 -3.14 -15.68 -34.27
CA SER A 30 -2.10 -15.42 -35.28
C SER A 30 -0.90 -16.35 -35.18
N THR A 31 -0.57 -16.84 -33.99
CA THR A 31 0.65 -17.63 -33.73
C THR A 31 0.37 -19.05 -33.24
N GLY A 32 -0.85 -19.34 -32.82
CA GLY A 32 -1.20 -20.60 -32.13
C GLY A 32 -0.71 -20.66 -30.66
N VAL A 33 -0.03 -19.60 -30.18
CA VAL A 33 0.51 -19.55 -28.81
C VAL A 33 -0.53 -18.99 -27.85
N LYS A 34 -0.92 -19.78 -26.86
CA LYS A 34 -1.81 -19.34 -25.78
C LYS A 34 -1.02 -18.70 -24.65
N LEU A 35 -1.18 -17.39 -24.50
CA LEU A 35 -0.59 -16.66 -23.37
C LEU A 35 -1.45 -16.82 -22.11
N VAL A 36 -0.83 -17.13 -20.99
CA VAL A 36 -1.47 -17.25 -19.68
C VAL A 36 -0.82 -16.22 -18.76
N THR A 37 -1.57 -15.20 -18.39
CA THR A 37 -1.04 -14.04 -17.63
C THR A 37 -0.42 -14.44 -16.30
N GLU A 38 -1.00 -15.43 -15.61
CA GLU A 38 -0.50 -15.93 -14.32
C GLU A 38 0.85 -16.65 -14.41
N LYS A 39 1.28 -17.01 -15.64
CA LYS A 39 2.57 -17.67 -15.90
C LYS A 39 3.65 -16.71 -16.39
N LEU A 40 3.34 -15.44 -16.58
CA LEU A 40 4.32 -14.45 -16.98
C LEU A 40 5.31 -14.15 -15.86
N ASN A 41 6.57 -13.92 -16.23
CA ASN A 41 7.58 -13.45 -15.27
C ASN A 41 7.44 -11.93 -15.09
N TYR A 42 6.72 -11.51 -14.05
CA TYR A 42 6.53 -10.09 -13.74
C TYR A 42 7.79 -9.40 -13.19
N ASN A 43 8.85 -10.16 -12.90
CA ASN A 43 10.15 -9.64 -12.48
C ASN A 43 11.22 -9.81 -13.58
N ASP A 44 10.81 -9.78 -14.84
CA ASP A 44 11.75 -9.78 -15.96
C ASP A 44 12.64 -8.55 -15.91
N LYS A 45 13.93 -8.78 -15.72
CA LYS A 45 14.93 -7.72 -15.54
C LYS A 45 15.01 -6.78 -16.74
N ALA A 46 14.91 -7.28 -17.96
CA ALA A 46 15.00 -6.45 -19.15
C ALA A 46 13.81 -5.49 -19.25
N VAL A 47 12.61 -5.94 -18.88
CA VAL A 47 11.40 -5.11 -18.84
C VAL A 47 11.51 -4.05 -17.73
N LEU A 48 11.96 -4.43 -16.55
CA LEU A 48 12.12 -3.51 -15.42
C LEU A 48 13.20 -2.45 -15.70
N ASP A 49 14.34 -2.84 -16.26
CA ASP A 49 15.39 -1.92 -16.69
C ASP A 49 14.86 -0.94 -17.77
N TYR A 50 14.07 -1.44 -18.71
CA TYR A 50 13.45 -0.58 -19.74
C TYR A 50 12.49 0.45 -19.13
N ILE A 51 11.64 0.04 -18.20
CA ILE A 51 10.77 0.96 -17.44
C ILE A 51 11.60 2.02 -16.70
N GLY A 52 12.73 1.61 -16.11
CA GLY A 52 13.67 2.49 -15.43
C GLY A 52 14.35 3.51 -16.34
N THR A 53 14.29 3.35 -17.68
CA THR A 53 14.73 4.40 -18.61
C THR A 53 13.73 5.55 -18.76
N GLY A 54 12.49 5.38 -18.27
CA GLY A 54 11.39 6.32 -18.46
C GLY A 54 10.84 6.37 -19.89
N LYS A 55 11.22 5.44 -20.78
CA LYS A 55 10.65 5.33 -22.13
C LYS A 55 9.35 4.53 -22.07
N THR A 56 8.37 5.05 -21.36
CA THR A 56 7.11 4.36 -21.03
C THR A 56 5.90 4.94 -21.75
N ASP A 57 6.11 5.45 -22.98
CA ASP A 57 5.03 5.92 -23.84
C ASP A 57 4.07 4.77 -24.16
N GLY A 58 2.77 5.02 -23.97
CA GLY A 58 1.73 4.02 -24.19
C GLY A 58 1.63 2.92 -23.16
N ILE A 59 2.44 2.95 -22.09
CA ILE A 59 2.31 2.02 -20.97
C ILE A 59 1.37 2.61 -19.93
N PHE A 60 0.22 1.97 -19.74
CA PHE A 60 -0.82 2.44 -18.84
C PHE A 60 -0.29 2.83 -17.46
N GLN A 61 -0.76 3.96 -16.94
CA GLN A 61 -0.42 4.57 -15.63
C GLN A 61 1.01 5.10 -15.48
N ILE A 62 1.97 4.75 -16.33
CA ILE A 62 3.36 5.21 -16.20
C ILE A 62 3.85 6.02 -17.41
N GLU A 63 2.93 6.53 -18.24
CA GLU A 63 3.22 7.26 -19.49
C GLU A 63 3.28 8.78 -19.34
N SER A 64 2.79 9.37 -18.24
CA SER A 64 2.87 10.82 -18.04
C SER A 64 4.31 11.30 -17.83
N ALA A 65 4.59 12.55 -18.20
CA ALA A 65 5.95 13.12 -18.07
C ALA A 65 6.51 13.00 -16.65
N GLY A 66 5.68 13.25 -15.64
CA GLY A 66 6.08 13.12 -14.24
C GLY A 66 6.35 11.67 -13.84
N MET A 67 5.50 10.72 -14.25
CA MET A 67 5.74 9.30 -14.00
C MET A 67 6.99 8.78 -14.70
N LYS A 68 7.27 9.22 -15.93
CA LYS A 68 8.51 8.89 -16.64
C LYS A 68 9.74 9.35 -15.88
N SER A 69 9.71 10.59 -15.36
CA SER A 69 10.80 11.13 -14.53
C SER A 69 10.95 10.32 -13.25
N PHE A 70 9.84 10.01 -12.61
CA PHE A 70 9.85 9.22 -11.38
C PHE A 70 10.34 7.79 -11.61
N MET A 71 9.96 7.11 -12.70
CA MET A 71 10.48 5.76 -13.01
C MET A 71 11.99 5.74 -13.23
N LYS A 72 12.58 6.82 -13.80
CA LYS A 72 14.04 6.97 -13.91
C LYS A 72 14.72 7.06 -12.55
N GLU A 73 14.11 7.73 -11.61
CA GLU A 73 14.64 7.87 -10.25
C GLU A 73 14.44 6.60 -9.44
N LEU A 74 13.25 6.00 -9.52
CA LEU A 74 12.87 4.78 -8.82
C LEU A 74 13.72 3.57 -9.25
N ARG A 75 14.03 3.45 -10.55
CA ARG A 75 14.76 2.30 -11.13
C ARG A 75 14.17 0.97 -10.62
N PRO A 76 12.96 0.61 -11.04
CA PRO A 76 12.27 -0.54 -10.48
C PRO A 76 13.06 -1.82 -10.71
N GLN A 77 13.13 -2.68 -9.70
CA GLN A 77 13.83 -3.97 -9.73
C GLN A 77 12.86 -5.14 -9.53
N SER A 78 11.59 -4.83 -9.28
CA SER A 78 10.53 -5.80 -9.08
C SER A 78 9.17 -5.21 -9.45
N LEU A 79 8.17 -6.08 -9.64
CA LEU A 79 6.77 -5.64 -9.77
C LEU A 79 6.32 -4.84 -8.54
N GLU A 80 6.79 -5.21 -7.34
CA GLU A 80 6.49 -4.51 -6.09
C GLU A 80 6.93 -3.03 -6.14
N ASP A 81 8.09 -2.73 -6.73
CA ASP A 81 8.55 -1.36 -6.91
C ASP A 81 7.61 -0.56 -7.83
N ILE A 82 7.09 -1.18 -8.89
CA ILE A 82 6.14 -0.54 -9.80
C ILE A 82 4.81 -0.27 -9.09
N ILE A 83 4.30 -1.25 -8.32
CA ILE A 83 3.07 -1.09 -7.53
C ILE A 83 3.24 0.03 -6.51
N ALA A 84 4.35 0.06 -5.79
CA ALA A 84 4.66 1.13 -4.85
C ALA A 84 4.80 2.49 -5.55
N GLY A 85 5.46 2.53 -6.71
CA GLY A 85 5.61 3.73 -7.51
C GLY A 85 4.26 4.33 -7.94
N ILE A 86 3.36 3.51 -8.48
CA ILE A 86 2.00 3.93 -8.85
C ILE A 86 1.23 4.40 -7.61
N SER A 87 1.45 3.75 -6.47
CA SER A 87 0.78 4.08 -5.21
C SER A 87 1.26 5.41 -4.62
N LEU A 88 2.55 5.72 -4.76
CA LEU A 88 3.17 6.93 -4.23
C LEU A 88 2.95 8.15 -5.14
N TYR A 89 2.92 7.96 -6.47
CA TYR A 89 2.81 9.07 -7.41
C TYR A 89 1.36 9.60 -7.51
N ARG A 90 0.89 10.20 -6.42
CA ARG A 90 -0.44 10.83 -6.30
C ARG A 90 -0.34 12.03 -5.37
N PRO A 91 -1.22 13.04 -5.51
CA PRO A 91 -1.28 14.16 -4.57
C PRO A 91 -1.38 13.67 -3.11
N GLY A 92 -0.46 14.13 -2.28
CA GLY A 92 -0.29 13.71 -0.89
C GLY A 92 0.83 12.69 -0.69
N PRO A 93 0.73 11.44 -1.18
CA PRO A 93 1.81 10.46 -1.01
C PRO A 93 3.13 10.80 -1.71
N MET A 94 3.10 11.68 -2.71
CA MET A 94 4.32 12.12 -3.43
C MET A 94 5.39 12.69 -2.50
N ASP A 95 5.02 13.29 -1.38
CA ASP A 95 5.96 13.85 -0.42
C ASP A 95 6.85 12.77 0.25
N PHE A 96 6.42 11.50 0.21
CA PHE A 96 7.16 10.36 0.75
C PHE A 96 8.07 9.65 -0.25
N ILE A 97 8.02 10.03 -1.54
CA ILE A 97 8.87 9.46 -2.59
C ILE A 97 10.36 9.55 -2.24
N PRO A 98 10.90 10.70 -1.76
CA PRO A 98 12.31 10.80 -1.39
C PRO A 98 12.72 9.80 -0.30
N GLN A 99 11.86 9.61 0.71
CA GLN A 99 12.12 8.65 1.79
C GLN A 99 12.11 7.21 1.25
N TYR A 100 11.15 6.87 0.40
CA TYR A 100 11.05 5.55 -0.23
C TYR A 100 12.30 5.24 -1.05
N ILE A 101 12.72 6.16 -1.93
CA ILE A 101 13.92 6.01 -2.76
C ILE A 101 15.19 5.91 -1.92
N LYS A 102 15.31 6.75 -0.86
CA LYS A 102 16.43 6.67 0.08
C LYS A 102 16.51 5.29 0.73
N GLY A 103 15.40 4.78 1.27
CA GLY A 103 15.34 3.46 1.89
C GLY A 103 15.62 2.33 0.90
N LYS A 104 15.13 2.44 -0.34
CA LYS A 104 15.43 1.47 -1.41
C LYS A 104 16.92 1.41 -1.75
N ASN A 105 17.56 2.57 -1.91
CA ASN A 105 18.97 2.65 -2.31
C ASN A 105 19.94 2.39 -1.14
N HIS A 106 19.49 2.61 0.09
CA HIS A 106 20.28 2.50 1.32
C HIS A 106 19.49 1.74 2.40
N PRO A 107 19.24 0.43 2.21
CA PRO A 107 18.48 -0.38 3.18
C PRO A 107 19.10 -0.40 4.58
N GLU A 108 20.41 -0.19 4.66
CA GLU A 108 21.17 -0.12 5.91
C GLU A 108 20.82 1.12 6.76
N LEU A 109 20.24 2.15 6.15
CA LEU A 109 19.83 3.38 6.84
C LEU A 109 18.38 3.33 7.34
N ILE A 110 17.64 2.26 7.04
CA ILE A 110 16.26 2.13 7.46
C ILE A 110 16.21 1.85 8.96
N THR A 111 15.51 2.71 9.69
CA THR A 111 15.22 2.54 11.10
C THR A 111 13.73 2.25 11.29
N TYR A 112 13.40 1.38 12.23
CA TYR A 112 12.02 1.08 12.59
C TYR A 112 11.79 1.51 14.04
N GLU A 113 10.67 2.14 14.33
CA GLU A 113 10.31 2.62 15.68
C GLU A 113 10.25 1.47 16.70
N CYS A 114 9.89 0.27 16.25
CA CYS A 114 9.98 -0.96 17.02
C CYS A 114 10.26 -2.15 16.10
N PRO A 115 10.83 -3.26 16.62
CA PRO A 115 11.16 -4.44 15.82
C PRO A 115 9.96 -5.07 15.10
N GLN A 116 8.76 -4.96 15.68
CA GLN A 116 7.53 -5.51 15.14
C GLN A 116 7.09 -4.84 13.82
N LEU A 117 7.53 -3.61 13.56
CA LEU A 117 7.26 -2.93 12.28
C LEU A 117 8.08 -3.47 11.11
N LYS A 118 9.25 -4.05 11.38
CA LYS A 118 10.15 -4.52 10.32
C LYS A 118 9.49 -5.49 9.32
N PRO A 119 8.81 -6.57 9.74
CA PRO A 119 8.19 -7.48 8.78
C PRO A 119 7.06 -6.83 7.98
N ILE A 120 6.42 -5.78 8.50
CA ILE A 120 5.31 -5.07 7.84
C ILE A 120 5.84 -4.06 6.81
N LEU A 121 6.89 -3.31 7.16
CA LEU A 121 7.37 -2.18 6.37
C LEU A 121 8.63 -2.48 5.54
N ALA A 122 9.32 -3.60 5.77
CA ALA A 122 10.49 -3.96 4.97
C ALA A 122 10.20 -4.05 3.46
N PRO A 123 9.04 -4.59 3.00
CA PRO A 123 8.70 -4.62 1.58
C PRO A 123 8.54 -3.25 0.91
N THR A 124 8.39 -2.20 1.72
CA THR A 124 8.23 -0.80 1.27
C THR A 124 9.32 0.11 1.84
N TYR A 125 10.48 -0.48 2.13
CA TYR A 125 11.68 0.24 2.58
C TYR A 125 11.44 1.18 3.77
N GLY A 126 10.63 0.71 4.74
CA GLY A 126 10.32 1.46 5.96
C GLY A 126 9.18 2.47 5.83
N CYS A 127 8.55 2.58 4.66
CA CYS A 127 7.42 3.51 4.45
C CYS A 127 6.08 2.81 4.59
N ILE A 128 5.08 3.47 5.17
CA ILE A 128 3.68 3.06 5.05
C ILE A 128 3.19 3.53 3.67
N VAL A 129 2.75 2.60 2.82
CA VAL A 129 2.25 2.88 1.46
C VAL A 129 0.83 2.34 1.29
N TYR A 130 0.54 1.20 1.89
CA TYR A 130 -0.68 0.44 1.66
C TYR A 130 -1.64 0.47 2.86
N GLN A 131 -2.94 0.44 2.56
CA GLN A 131 -3.99 0.31 3.56
C GLN A 131 -3.83 -0.96 4.40
N GLU A 132 -3.39 -2.04 3.75
CA GLU A 132 -3.14 -3.32 4.38
C GLU A 132 -2.05 -3.22 5.44
N GLN A 133 -1.03 -2.38 5.24
CA GLN A 133 0.02 -2.15 6.24
C GLN A 133 -0.54 -1.46 7.49
N VAL A 134 -1.43 -0.46 7.33
CA VAL A 134 -2.11 0.17 8.48
C VAL A 134 -2.90 -0.86 9.26
N MET A 135 -3.64 -1.74 8.56
CA MET A 135 -4.40 -2.81 9.21
C MET A 135 -3.49 -3.83 9.92
N GLN A 136 -2.35 -4.18 9.31
CA GLN A 136 -1.37 -5.07 9.93
C GLN A 136 -0.73 -4.45 11.18
N ILE A 137 -0.38 -3.16 11.13
CA ILE A 137 0.20 -2.44 12.27
C ILE A 137 -0.74 -2.50 13.48
N VAL A 138 -2.01 -2.13 13.33
CA VAL A 138 -2.95 -2.14 14.46
C VAL A 138 -3.21 -3.57 14.97
N ARG A 139 -3.26 -4.56 14.08
CA ARG A 139 -3.43 -5.96 14.46
C ARG A 139 -2.21 -6.50 15.19
N ASP A 140 -1.02 -6.34 14.61
CA ASP A 140 0.18 -7.05 15.08
C ASP A 140 0.83 -6.35 16.29
N LEU A 141 0.68 -5.01 16.41
CA LEU A 141 1.23 -4.27 17.54
C LEU A 141 0.26 -4.15 18.71
N ALA A 142 -1.02 -3.93 18.44
CA ALA A 142 -2.01 -3.66 19.49
C ALA A 142 -3.03 -4.80 19.71
N GLY A 143 -3.00 -5.86 18.88
CA GLY A 143 -3.83 -7.04 19.05
C GLY A 143 -5.27 -6.89 18.56
N TYR A 144 -5.52 -6.00 17.60
CA TYR A 144 -6.85 -5.86 16.96
C TYR A 144 -7.23 -7.10 16.14
N SER A 145 -8.53 -7.40 16.10
CA SER A 145 -9.04 -8.34 15.09
C SER A 145 -8.95 -7.73 13.68
N LEU A 146 -8.96 -8.58 12.64
CA LEU A 146 -8.91 -8.10 11.25
C LEU A 146 -10.09 -7.17 10.91
N GLY A 147 -11.30 -7.51 11.34
CA GLY A 147 -12.49 -6.68 11.12
C GLY A 147 -12.39 -5.34 11.83
N ARG A 148 -11.88 -5.31 13.07
CA ARG A 148 -11.67 -4.07 13.81
C ARG A 148 -10.57 -3.21 13.18
N SER A 149 -9.50 -3.82 12.66
CA SER A 149 -8.43 -3.12 11.95
C SER A 149 -8.95 -2.34 10.73
N ASP A 150 -9.90 -2.91 9.97
CA ASP A 150 -10.53 -2.21 8.85
C ASP A 150 -11.39 -1.02 9.31
N LEU A 151 -12.11 -1.14 10.42
CA LEU A 151 -12.88 -0.02 10.97
C LEU A 151 -11.96 1.14 11.39
N VAL A 152 -10.83 0.85 12.03
CA VAL A 152 -9.83 1.86 12.41
C VAL A 152 -9.27 2.55 11.17
N ARG A 153 -8.84 1.78 10.16
CA ARG A 153 -8.36 2.32 8.89
C ARG A 153 -9.38 3.27 8.23
N ARG A 154 -10.65 2.86 8.17
CA ARG A 154 -11.74 3.69 7.62
C ARG A 154 -11.97 4.97 8.43
N ALA A 155 -11.88 4.89 9.76
CA ALA A 155 -12.02 6.06 10.64
C ALA A 155 -10.90 7.07 10.40
N MET A 156 -9.65 6.61 10.28
CA MET A 156 -8.48 7.44 9.96
C MET A 156 -8.65 8.14 8.60
N SER A 157 -9.08 7.40 7.57
CA SER A 157 -9.31 7.97 6.21
C SER A 157 -10.40 9.04 6.20
N LYS A 158 -11.44 8.90 7.01
CA LYS A 158 -12.58 9.84 7.07
C LYS A 158 -12.36 11.02 8.05
N LYS A 159 -11.20 11.11 8.70
CA LYS A 159 -10.83 12.19 9.67
C LYS A 159 -11.87 12.41 10.78
N LYS A 160 -12.47 11.36 11.29
CA LYS A 160 -13.42 11.46 12.41
C LYS A 160 -12.64 11.68 13.72
N GLY A 161 -12.44 12.95 14.12
CA GLY A 161 -11.59 13.36 15.23
C GLY A 161 -11.82 12.60 16.54
N ASP A 162 -13.07 12.53 16.98
CA ASP A 162 -13.43 11.84 18.24
C ASP A 162 -13.16 10.34 18.17
N VAL A 163 -13.43 9.72 17.02
CA VAL A 163 -13.15 8.30 16.79
C VAL A 163 -11.65 8.06 16.78
N MET A 164 -10.88 8.93 16.10
CA MET A 164 -9.43 8.80 16.04
C MET A 164 -8.77 8.93 17.42
N GLN A 165 -9.27 9.83 18.26
CA GLN A 165 -8.75 10.00 19.62
C GLN A 165 -9.03 8.77 20.48
N ARG A 166 -10.24 8.22 20.41
CA ARG A 166 -10.62 6.98 21.11
C ARG A 166 -9.78 5.80 20.62
N GLU A 167 -9.61 5.66 19.30
CA GLU A 167 -8.81 4.58 18.73
C GLU A 167 -7.32 4.72 19.07
N ARG A 168 -6.80 5.94 19.28
CA ARG A 168 -5.45 6.14 19.81
C ARG A 168 -5.32 5.53 21.20
N GLN A 169 -6.28 5.78 22.09
CA GLN A 169 -6.27 5.21 23.45
C GLN A 169 -6.32 3.67 23.37
N ASN A 170 -7.22 3.13 22.57
CA ASN A 170 -7.32 1.68 22.36
C ASN A 170 -6.02 1.08 21.80
N PHE A 171 -5.39 1.75 20.82
CA PHE A 171 -4.16 1.29 20.21
C PHE A 171 -2.99 1.29 21.22
N VAL A 172 -2.84 2.38 21.98
CA VAL A 172 -1.72 2.53 22.91
C VAL A 172 -1.93 1.68 24.16
N TYR A 173 -3.07 1.84 24.84
CA TYR A 173 -3.31 1.27 26.18
C TYR A 173 -4.21 0.04 26.18
N GLY A 174 -4.92 -0.21 25.09
CA GLY A 174 -5.89 -1.30 24.98
C GLY A 174 -7.32 -0.92 25.38
N ASN A 175 -8.20 -1.90 25.21
CA ASN A 175 -9.60 -1.81 25.61
C ASN A 175 -10.09 -3.23 25.94
N GLU A 176 -10.30 -3.52 27.21
CA GLU A 176 -10.70 -4.85 27.69
C GLU A 176 -12.10 -5.24 27.22
N GLU A 177 -13.03 -4.30 27.14
CA GLU A 177 -14.40 -4.54 26.66
C GLU A 177 -14.41 -4.98 25.19
N GLU A 178 -13.51 -4.45 24.38
CA GLU A 178 -13.36 -4.79 22.97
C GLU A 178 -12.31 -5.90 22.70
N GLY A 179 -11.70 -6.42 23.77
CA GLY A 179 -10.67 -7.47 23.68
C GLY A 179 -9.38 -7.02 23.03
N ILE A 180 -9.03 -5.72 23.11
CA ILE A 180 -7.82 -5.15 22.54
C ILE A 180 -6.75 -5.03 23.62
N PRO A 181 -5.63 -5.75 23.52
CA PRO A 181 -4.52 -5.67 24.50
C PRO A 181 -3.87 -4.29 24.55
N GLY A 182 -3.65 -3.65 23.39
CA GLY A 182 -2.89 -2.41 23.25
C GLY A 182 -1.38 -2.63 23.16
N CYS A 183 -0.70 -1.64 22.58
CA CYS A 183 0.75 -1.69 22.35
C CYS A 183 1.56 -1.82 23.63
N VAL A 184 1.20 -1.08 24.68
CA VAL A 184 1.94 -1.08 25.96
C VAL A 184 1.92 -2.47 26.61
N LYS A 185 0.76 -3.14 26.63
CA LYS A 185 0.64 -4.51 27.15
C LYS A 185 1.44 -5.51 26.30
N ASN A 186 1.61 -5.23 25.02
CA ASN A 186 2.42 -6.03 24.10
C ASN A 186 3.91 -5.66 24.14
N GLY A 187 4.35 -4.86 25.11
CA GLY A 187 5.77 -4.55 25.34
C GLY A 187 6.34 -3.43 24.46
N ILE A 188 5.49 -2.61 23.83
CA ILE A 188 5.90 -1.45 23.05
C ILE A 188 5.81 -0.19 23.94
N ASP A 189 6.89 0.60 23.96
CA ASP A 189 6.93 1.86 24.72
C ASP A 189 5.79 2.80 24.32
N GLU A 190 5.22 3.49 25.29
CA GLU A 190 4.08 4.40 25.08
C GLU A 190 4.38 5.51 24.08
N LYS A 191 5.57 6.12 24.16
CA LYS A 191 5.97 7.20 23.24
C LYS A 191 6.14 6.69 21.82
N VAL A 192 6.70 5.48 21.70
CA VAL A 192 6.86 4.79 20.41
C VAL A 192 5.48 4.46 19.84
N ALA A 193 4.57 3.91 20.62
CA ALA A 193 3.21 3.60 20.17
C ALA A 193 2.46 4.86 19.68
N ASN A 194 2.55 5.97 20.43
CA ASN A 194 1.96 7.24 20.02
C ASN A 194 2.56 7.77 18.72
N LYS A 195 3.87 7.69 18.56
CA LYS A 195 4.57 8.12 17.31
C LYS A 195 4.10 7.29 16.12
N ILE A 196 4.03 5.96 16.26
CA ILE A 196 3.53 5.07 15.21
C ILE A 196 2.07 5.44 14.85
N TYR A 197 1.24 5.75 15.85
CA TYR A 197 -0.14 6.14 15.60
C TYR A 197 -0.23 7.46 14.81
N ASP A 198 0.60 8.45 15.11
CA ASP A 198 0.68 9.72 14.36
C ASP A 198 1.09 9.48 12.90
N GLU A 199 2.11 8.67 12.67
CA GLU A 199 2.54 8.28 11.33
C GLU A 199 1.41 7.58 10.56
N MET A 200 0.68 6.65 11.19
CA MET A 200 -0.48 6.00 10.57
C MET A 200 -1.57 7.00 10.18
N ILE A 201 -1.87 8.00 11.01
CA ILE A 201 -2.90 9.02 10.69
C ILE A 201 -2.51 9.81 9.46
N ASP A 202 -1.25 10.22 9.35
CA ASP A 202 -0.78 11.00 8.21
C ASP A 202 -0.85 10.21 6.90
N PHE A 203 -0.54 8.94 6.94
CA PHE A 203 -0.59 8.06 5.78
C PHE A 203 -1.98 7.51 5.45
N ALA A 204 -2.82 7.24 6.44
CA ALA A 204 -4.11 6.58 6.22
C ALA A 204 -5.06 7.37 5.30
N LYS A 205 -4.85 8.68 5.19
CA LYS A 205 -5.60 9.57 4.27
C LYS A 205 -5.35 9.24 2.80
N TYR A 206 -4.16 8.70 2.51
CA TYR A 206 -3.64 8.53 1.17
C TYR A 206 -3.24 7.09 0.86
N ALA A 207 -3.32 6.20 1.86
CA ALA A 207 -2.92 4.82 1.73
C ALA A 207 -3.64 4.12 0.57
N PHE A 208 -2.85 3.45 -0.27
CA PHE A 208 -3.34 2.76 -1.46
C PHE A 208 -3.85 1.36 -1.10
N ASN A 209 -4.93 0.93 -1.73
CA ASN A 209 -5.33 -0.47 -1.65
C ASN A 209 -4.43 -1.28 -2.59
N LYS A 210 -3.51 -2.06 -2.02
CA LYS A 210 -2.56 -2.87 -2.80
C LYS A 210 -3.24 -3.90 -3.69
N SER A 211 -4.38 -4.40 -3.28
CA SER A 211 -5.15 -5.42 -4.00
C SER A 211 -5.82 -4.90 -5.27
N HIS A 212 -5.80 -3.59 -5.50
CA HIS A 212 -6.46 -2.96 -6.65
C HIS A 212 -5.49 -2.78 -7.81
#